data_28832781ae78cbe1ccf08dc8185413ef
#
_entry.id   28832781ae78cbe1ccf08dc8185413ef
#
_cell.length_a   1.000
_cell.length_b   1.000
_cell.length_c   1.000
_cell.angle_alpha   90.00
_cell.angle_beta   90.00
_cell.angle_gamma   90.00
#
_symmetry.space_group_name_H-M   'P 1'
#
loop_
_entity.id
_entity.type
_entity.pdbx_description
1 polymer ?
#
loop_
_entity_poly.entity_id
_entity_poly.type
_entity_poly.pdbx_seq_one_letter_code
_entity_poly.pdbx_strand_id
1 'polypeptide(L)'
;VKDNKILHVDGRDGPANNQRLCVKGRFGFDYVHSEKRLLKPLIRKKDAPKDRFILDKDKKIENYFREATWEEAIDIAGKGFLNILKENGPSALCGFGSAKGSNEEAYLFQKLIRTAFNTNNVDHCTRLCHASSVAALLECVGSGAVSAPFTAAEDSDCAIIIGARPTTNHPVAATYIKQAIKKG
;
A
#
# COMPACT_ATOMS: atom_id res chain seq x y z
N VAL A 1 -4.64 -5.47 -22.88
CA VAL A 1 -4.03 -6.76 -22.53
C VAL A 1 -4.08 -7.66 -23.73
N LYS A 2 -2.99 -8.35 -24.06
CA LYS A 2 -2.91 -9.36 -25.11
C LYS A 2 -2.06 -10.52 -24.60
N ASP A 3 -2.52 -11.74 -24.81
CA ASP A 3 -1.83 -12.97 -24.38
C ASP A 3 -1.35 -12.90 -22.91
N ASN A 4 -2.26 -12.47 -22.02
CA ASN A 4 -2.04 -12.26 -20.59
C ASN A 4 -0.92 -11.25 -20.26
N LYS A 5 -0.52 -10.39 -21.18
CA LYS A 5 0.45 -9.31 -20.96
C LYS A 5 -0.23 -7.94 -21.07
N ILE A 6 0.12 -7.05 -20.15
CA ILE A 6 -0.30 -5.64 -20.21
C ILE A 6 0.58 -4.97 -21.25
N LEU A 7 -0.04 -4.48 -22.33
CA LEU A 7 0.66 -3.78 -23.41
C LEU A 7 0.53 -2.27 -23.32
N HIS A 8 -0.59 -1.80 -22.78
CA HIS A 8 -0.92 -0.39 -22.70
C HIS A 8 -1.87 -0.13 -21.54
N VAL A 9 -1.71 1.02 -20.91
CA VAL A 9 -2.61 1.53 -19.86
C VAL A 9 -3.02 2.94 -20.24
N ASP A 10 -4.32 3.20 -20.19
CA ASP A 10 -4.88 4.52 -20.41
C ASP A 10 -5.77 4.97 -19.25
N GLY A 11 -5.98 6.27 -19.15
CA GLY A 11 -6.78 6.85 -18.10
C GLY A 11 -8.27 6.64 -18.34
N ARG A 12 -8.96 6.05 -17.35
CA ARG A 12 -10.42 6.05 -17.34
C ARG A 12 -10.93 7.46 -17.07
N ASP A 13 -12.02 7.85 -17.69
CA ASP A 13 -12.72 9.09 -17.39
C ASP A 13 -13.38 9.01 -16.02
N GLY A 14 -12.69 9.57 -15.04
CA GLY A 14 -13.15 9.63 -13.65
C GLY A 14 -13.19 11.07 -13.15
N PRO A 15 -14.07 11.37 -12.16
CA PRO A 15 -14.26 12.75 -11.68
C PRO A 15 -13.00 13.37 -11.08
N ALA A 16 -12.07 12.56 -10.59
CA ALA A 16 -10.85 13.04 -9.95
C ALA A 16 -9.69 13.22 -10.93
N ASN A 17 -9.67 12.52 -12.06
CA ASN A 17 -8.52 12.49 -12.94
C ASN A 17 -8.79 12.96 -14.38
N ASN A 18 -10.05 12.96 -14.85
CA ASN A 18 -10.45 13.37 -16.21
C ASN A 18 -9.51 12.75 -17.27
N GLN A 19 -9.43 11.41 -17.30
CA GLN A 19 -8.55 10.60 -18.16
C GLN A 19 -7.04 10.82 -17.98
N ARG A 20 -6.61 11.62 -17.01
CA ARG A 20 -5.18 11.90 -16.76
C ARG A 20 -4.56 10.79 -15.91
N LEU A 21 -3.36 10.39 -16.28
CA LEU A 21 -2.49 9.51 -15.51
C LEU A 21 -1.13 10.17 -15.33
N CYS A 22 -0.52 9.97 -14.18
CA CYS A 22 0.90 10.28 -14.02
C CYS A 22 1.76 9.17 -14.64
N VAL A 23 3.06 9.42 -14.75
CA VAL A 23 4.03 8.47 -15.31
C VAL A 23 3.97 7.09 -14.64
N LYS A 24 3.71 7.03 -13.34
CA LYS A 24 3.62 5.76 -12.60
C LYS A 24 2.40 4.95 -13.01
N GLY A 25 1.24 5.58 -13.15
CA GLY A 25 0.02 4.91 -13.59
C GLY A 25 0.08 4.46 -15.05
N ARG A 26 0.69 5.27 -15.91
CA ARG A 26 0.77 4.99 -17.35
C ARG A 26 1.82 3.95 -17.72
N PHE A 27 2.98 3.97 -17.08
CA PHE A 27 4.14 3.16 -17.48
C PHE A 27 4.68 2.25 -16.37
N GLY A 28 4.17 2.35 -15.14
CA GLY A 28 4.69 1.62 -13.99
C GLY A 28 4.26 0.16 -13.89
N PHE A 29 3.65 -0.42 -14.91
CA PHE A 29 3.09 -1.78 -14.85
C PHE A 29 4.09 -2.91 -15.16
N ASP A 30 5.31 -2.60 -15.54
CA ASP A 30 6.34 -3.61 -15.89
C ASP A 30 6.62 -4.59 -14.75
N TYR A 31 6.49 -4.17 -13.50
CA TYR A 31 6.72 -5.03 -12.35
C TYR A 31 5.76 -6.24 -12.30
N VAL A 32 4.58 -6.14 -12.92
CA VAL A 32 3.58 -7.22 -12.97
C VAL A 32 4.13 -8.44 -13.71
N HIS A 33 4.94 -8.18 -14.73
CA HIS A 33 5.54 -9.21 -15.60
C HIS A 33 7.04 -9.43 -15.35
N SER A 34 7.56 -8.90 -14.23
CA SER A 34 8.96 -9.06 -13.88
C SER A 34 9.33 -10.55 -13.68
N GLU A 35 10.40 -10.99 -14.31
CA GLU A 35 10.96 -12.35 -14.11
C GLU A 35 11.40 -12.60 -12.66
N LYS A 36 11.67 -11.53 -11.92
CA LYS A 36 12.04 -11.59 -10.49
C LYS A 36 10.82 -11.70 -9.56
N ARG A 37 9.60 -11.71 -10.11
CA ARG A 37 8.39 -11.81 -9.30
C ARG A 37 8.28 -13.20 -8.68
N LEU A 38 8.05 -13.24 -7.37
CA LEU A 38 7.79 -14.49 -6.67
C LEU A 38 6.38 -14.98 -7.02
N LEU A 39 6.29 -16.21 -7.56
CA LEU A 39 5.04 -16.83 -7.98
C LEU A 39 4.56 -17.92 -7.02
N LYS A 40 5.42 -18.32 -6.08
CA LYS A 40 5.14 -19.32 -5.06
C LYS A 40 5.53 -18.80 -3.69
N PRO A 41 4.91 -19.31 -2.61
CA PRO A 41 5.35 -19.04 -1.26
C PRO A 41 6.79 -19.50 -1.04
N LEU A 42 7.52 -18.76 -0.23
CA LEU A 42 8.88 -19.12 0.16
C LEU A 42 8.94 -19.36 1.67
N ILE A 43 9.46 -20.50 2.07
CA ILE A 43 9.67 -20.85 3.47
C ILE A 43 11.17 -20.81 3.77
N ARG A 44 11.55 -20.14 4.85
CA ARG A 44 12.94 -20.10 5.29
C ARG A 44 13.43 -21.50 5.66
N LYS A 45 14.60 -21.87 5.18
CA LYS A 45 15.27 -23.14 5.57
C LYS A 45 15.64 -23.09 7.06
N LYS A 46 15.59 -24.24 7.73
CA LYS A 46 15.85 -24.33 9.17
C LYS A 46 17.22 -23.80 9.56
N ASP A 47 18.22 -24.06 8.71
CA ASP A 47 19.61 -23.68 8.94
C ASP A 47 19.95 -22.27 8.44
N ALA A 48 18.98 -21.58 7.82
CA ALA A 48 19.19 -20.23 7.35
C ALA A 48 19.18 -19.23 8.49
N PRO A 49 20.20 -18.36 8.61
CA PRO A 49 20.25 -17.35 9.65
C PRO A 49 19.09 -16.35 9.53
N LYS A 50 18.60 -15.88 10.68
CA LYS A 50 17.58 -14.83 10.77
C LYS A 50 18.22 -13.44 10.74
N ASP A 51 19.08 -13.19 9.79
CA ASP A 51 19.73 -11.90 9.63
C ASP A 51 18.92 -11.04 8.66
N ARG A 52 18.68 -9.78 9.01
CA ARG A 52 17.98 -8.80 8.15
C ARG A 52 18.81 -8.37 6.93
N PHE A 53 20.13 -8.57 6.94
CA PHE A 53 21.06 -8.25 5.86
C PHE A 53 21.35 -9.42 4.91
N ILE A 54 20.63 -10.50 5.07
CA ILE A 54 20.81 -11.75 4.31
C ILE A 54 20.67 -11.56 2.80
N LEU A 55 19.91 -10.55 2.36
CA LEU A 55 19.68 -10.23 0.95
C LEU A 55 20.71 -9.24 0.42
N ASP A 56 21.97 -9.34 0.89
CA ASP A 56 23.07 -8.67 0.20
C ASP A 56 23.05 -9.04 -1.28
N LYS A 57 23.35 -8.05 -2.14
CA LYS A 57 23.13 -8.08 -3.59
C LYS A 57 23.65 -9.33 -4.30
N ASP A 58 24.60 -10.02 -3.69
CA ASP A 58 25.27 -11.20 -4.28
C ASP A 58 24.76 -12.56 -3.74
N LYS A 59 23.80 -12.55 -2.82
CA LYS A 59 23.28 -13.78 -2.23
C LYS A 59 21.97 -14.20 -2.88
N LYS A 60 21.97 -15.40 -3.45
CA LYS A 60 20.79 -15.98 -4.07
C LYS A 60 19.75 -16.35 -3.01
N ILE A 61 18.49 -15.95 -3.21
CA ILE A 61 17.40 -16.21 -2.27
C ILE A 61 17.23 -17.70 -2.00
N GLU A 62 17.54 -18.54 -2.96
CA GLU A 62 17.47 -20.00 -2.88
C GLU A 62 18.41 -20.58 -1.82
N ASN A 63 19.46 -19.88 -1.42
CA ASN A 63 20.35 -20.31 -0.34
C ASN A 63 19.65 -20.29 1.01
N TYR A 64 18.65 -19.42 1.21
CA TYR A 64 18.00 -19.15 2.50
C TYR A 64 16.55 -19.62 2.54
N PHE A 65 15.90 -19.71 1.38
CA PHE A 65 14.51 -20.04 1.27
C PHE A 65 14.32 -21.23 0.31
N ARG A 66 13.23 -21.94 0.49
CA ARG A 66 12.75 -22.95 -0.44
C ARG A 66 11.33 -22.61 -0.88
N GLU A 67 10.96 -23.01 -2.08
CA GLU A 67 9.58 -22.97 -2.54
C GLU A 67 8.70 -23.91 -1.71
N ALA A 68 7.44 -23.56 -1.57
CA ALA A 68 6.42 -24.32 -0.88
C ALA A 68 5.08 -24.19 -1.61
N THR A 69 4.15 -25.05 -1.26
CA THR A 69 2.74 -24.87 -1.63
C THR A 69 2.06 -23.83 -0.73
N TRP A 70 0.93 -23.31 -1.15
CA TRP A 70 0.15 -22.38 -0.34
C TRP A 70 -0.36 -23.06 0.93
N GLU A 71 -0.79 -24.31 0.84
CA GLU A 71 -1.30 -25.11 1.97
C GLU A 71 -0.20 -25.25 3.03
N GLU A 72 1.01 -25.64 2.62
CA GLU A 72 2.15 -25.77 3.52
C GLU A 72 2.52 -24.44 4.20
N ALA A 73 2.59 -23.35 3.41
CA ALA A 73 2.95 -22.05 3.94
C ALA A 73 1.94 -21.49 4.94
N ILE A 74 0.64 -21.66 4.64
CA ILE A 74 -0.45 -21.22 5.52
C ILE A 74 -0.49 -22.09 6.79
N ASP A 75 -0.30 -23.41 6.68
CA ASP A 75 -0.28 -24.31 7.84
C ASP A 75 0.88 -23.96 8.81
N ILE A 76 2.07 -23.73 8.29
CA ILE A 76 3.22 -23.31 9.10
C ILE A 76 2.98 -21.96 9.77
N ALA A 77 2.48 -20.99 9.03
CA ALA A 77 2.18 -19.66 9.59
C ALA A 77 1.08 -19.74 10.66
N GLY A 78 -0.01 -20.44 10.37
CA GLY A 78 -1.13 -20.63 11.30
C GLY A 78 -0.70 -21.31 12.60
N LYS A 79 0.04 -22.41 12.51
CA LYS A 79 0.60 -23.11 13.67
C LYS A 79 1.54 -22.22 14.47
N GLY A 80 2.37 -21.43 13.78
CA GLY A 80 3.27 -20.49 14.44
C GLY A 80 2.51 -19.43 15.26
N PHE A 81 1.49 -18.80 14.68
CA PHE A 81 0.64 -17.83 15.39
C PHE A 81 -0.12 -18.45 16.55
N LEU A 82 -0.69 -19.65 16.36
CA LEU A 82 -1.41 -20.36 17.42
C LEU A 82 -0.49 -20.71 18.61
N ASN A 83 0.76 -21.09 18.36
CA ASN A 83 1.72 -21.37 19.42
C ASN A 83 2.06 -20.10 20.20
N ILE A 84 2.35 -18.99 19.51
CA ILE A 84 2.60 -17.70 20.16
C ILE A 84 1.39 -17.28 20.99
N LEU A 85 0.19 -17.41 20.46
CA LEU A 85 -1.06 -17.07 21.15
C LEU A 85 -1.23 -17.90 22.45
N LYS A 86 -0.94 -19.19 22.38
CA LYS A 86 -1.04 -20.11 23.54
C LYS A 86 0.01 -19.83 24.61
N GLU A 87 1.23 -19.55 24.20
CA GLU A 87 2.36 -19.40 25.11
C GLU A 87 2.44 -17.99 25.71
N ASN A 88 2.13 -16.96 24.93
CA ASN A 88 2.38 -15.57 25.28
C ASN A 88 1.10 -14.70 25.36
N GLY A 89 -0.03 -15.23 24.96
CA GLY A 89 -1.31 -14.54 24.93
C GLY A 89 -1.51 -13.58 23.76
N PRO A 90 -2.72 -12.97 23.66
CA PRO A 90 -3.10 -12.12 22.54
C PRO A 90 -2.24 -10.87 22.34
N SER A 91 -1.69 -10.31 23.41
CA SER A 91 -0.86 -9.10 23.37
C SER A 91 0.50 -9.30 22.69
N ALA A 92 0.93 -10.55 22.50
CA ALA A 92 2.15 -10.88 21.79
C ALA A 92 2.00 -10.81 20.25
N LEU A 93 0.78 -10.63 19.77
CA LEU A 93 0.46 -10.55 18.35
C LEU A 93 -0.03 -9.15 17.96
N CYS A 94 0.34 -8.72 16.77
CA CYS A 94 -0.14 -7.48 16.18
C CYS A 94 -0.25 -7.60 14.65
N GLY A 95 -0.98 -6.68 14.04
CA GLY A 95 -1.10 -6.61 12.59
C GLY A 95 -0.95 -5.20 12.05
N PHE A 96 -0.22 -5.08 10.94
CA PHE A 96 -0.04 -3.81 10.22
C PHE A 96 -0.61 -3.94 8.80
N GLY A 97 -1.70 -3.23 8.54
CA GLY A 97 -2.35 -3.18 7.23
C GLY A 97 -1.69 -2.19 6.27
N SER A 98 -2.09 -2.25 5.02
CA SER A 98 -1.59 -1.38 3.96
C SER A 98 -2.74 -0.75 3.16
N ALA A 99 -2.53 0.48 2.68
CA ALA A 99 -3.43 1.16 1.75
C ALA A 99 -3.34 0.61 0.31
N LYS A 100 -2.47 -0.36 0.05
CA LYS A 100 -2.32 -0.98 -1.28
C LYS A 100 -3.24 -2.18 -1.49
N GLY A 101 -4.06 -2.52 -0.51
CA GLY A 101 -5.11 -3.52 -0.61
C GLY A 101 -6.46 -2.92 -0.96
N SER A 102 -7.40 -3.78 -1.29
CA SER A 102 -8.81 -3.42 -1.43
C SER A 102 -9.47 -3.19 -0.05
N ASN A 103 -10.68 -2.65 -0.04
CA ASN A 103 -11.45 -2.51 1.20
C ASN A 103 -11.76 -3.88 1.83
N GLU A 104 -12.00 -4.89 0.99
CA GLU A 104 -12.25 -6.27 1.41
C GLU A 104 -11.02 -6.86 2.11
N GLU A 105 -9.82 -6.64 1.57
CA GLU A 105 -8.56 -7.07 2.19
C GLU A 105 -8.35 -6.37 3.54
N ALA A 106 -8.58 -5.07 3.62
CA ALA A 106 -8.48 -4.32 4.87
C ALA A 106 -9.47 -4.84 5.94
N TYR A 107 -10.71 -5.12 5.54
CA TYR A 107 -11.72 -5.72 6.42
C TYR A 107 -11.31 -7.11 6.91
N LEU A 108 -10.91 -7.99 5.99
CA LEU A 108 -10.50 -9.37 6.33
C LEU A 108 -9.26 -9.38 7.21
N PHE A 109 -8.30 -8.50 6.95
CA PHE A 109 -7.10 -8.38 7.77
C PHE A 109 -7.45 -7.94 9.21
N GLN A 110 -8.27 -6.90 9.36
CA GLN A 110 -8.71 -6.46 10.69
C GLN A 110 -9.52 -7.55 11.40
N LYS A 111 -10.39 -8.25 10.68
CA LYS A 111 -11.16 -9.38 11.19
C LYS A 111 -10.24 -10.50 11.70
N LEU A 112 -9.22 -10.88 10.92
CA LEU A 112 -8.24 -11.89 11.33
C LEU A 112 -7.57 -11.51 12.67
N ILE A 113 -7.07 -10.27 12.80
CA ILE A 113 -6.39 -9.84 14.02
C ILE A 113 -7.33 -9.83 15.23
N ARG A 114 -8.56 -9.33 15.05
CA ARG A 114 -9.51 -9.21 16.17
C ARG A 114 -10.15 -10.51 16.56
N THR A 115 -10.49 -11.37 15.61
CA THR A 115 -11.24 -12.60 15.91
C THR A 115 -10.34 -13.81 16.11
N ALA A 116 -9.30 -14.00 15.28
CA ALA A 116 -8.43 -15.16 15.39
C ALA A 116 -7.30 -14.95 16.41
N PHE A 117 -6.73 -13.76 16.49
CA PHE A 117 -5.67 -13.44 17.46
C PHE A 117 -6.23 -12.84 18.77
N ASN A 118 -7.53 -12.51 18.79
CA ASN A 118 -8.21 -11.94 19.94
C ASN A 118 -7.50 -10.71 20.54
N THR A 119 -7.04 -9.79 19.65
CA THR A 119 -6.34 -8.57 20.05
C THR A 119 -6.80 -7.37 19.23
N ASN A 120 -6.72 -6.17 19.79
CA ASN A 120 -6.91 -4.90 19.10
C ASN A 120 -5.58 -4.28 18.61
N ASN A 121 -4.48 -4.99 18.69
CA ASN A 121 -3.18 -4.55 18.21
C ASN A 121 -3.12 -4.58 16.67
N VAL A 122 -3.97 -3.77 16.05
CA VAL A 122 -4.03 -3.62 14.59
C VAL A 122 -3.97 -2.15 14.23
N ASP A 123 -3.12 -1.83 13.27
CA ASP A 123 -3.01 -0.47 12.75
C ASP A 123 -2.77 -0.51 11.23
N HIS A 124 -2.69 0.64 10.63
CA HIS A 124 -2.62 0.82 9.19
C HIS A 124 -1.53 1.83 8.82
N CYS A 125 -1.03 1.81 7.59
CA CYS A 125 0.00 2.74 7.13
C CYS A 125 -0.42 4.21 7.29
N THR A 126 -1.71 4.51 7.34
CA THR A 126 -2.28 5.84 7.61
C THR A 126 -1.75 6.44 8.91
N ARG A 127 -1.44 5.62 9.93
CA ARG A 127 -0.91 6.07 11.21
C ARG A 127 0.34 6.94 11.03
N LEU A 128 1.23 6.55 10.15
CA LEU A 128 2.48 7.27 9.89
C LEU A 128 2.40 8.18 8.66
N CYS A 129 1.41 7.98 7.79
CA CYS A 129 1.28 8.70 6.54
C CYS A 129 0.55 10.04 6.71
N HIS A 130 -0.69 10.01 7.21
CA HIS A 130 -1.56 11.20 7.27
C HIS A 130 -2.52 11.21 8.48
N ALA A 131 -2.17 10.53 9.57
CA ALA A 131 -2.99 10.56 10.79
C ALA A 131 -3.14 11.99 11.35
N SER A 132 -2.09 12.79 11.31
CA SER A 132 -2.13 14.20 11.70
C SER A 132 -3.06 15.03 10.80
N SER A 133 -3.04 14.77 9.50
CA SER A 133 -3.95 15.44 8.54
C SER A 133 -5.41 15.06 8.80
N VAL A 134 -5.68 13.79 9.09
CA VAL A 134 -7.04 13.33 9.45
C VAL A 134 -7.51 14.00 10.74
N ALA A 135 -6.66 14.08 11.77
CA ALA A 135 -6.98 14.75 13.02
C ALA A 135 -7.31 16.23 12.78
N ALA A 136 -6.46 16.95 12.02
CA ALA A 136 -6.69 18.35 11.69
C ALA A 136 -8.00 18.56 10.88
N LEU A 137 -8.29 17.69 9.92
CA LEU A 137 -9.53 17.75 9.16
C LEU A 137 -10.76 17.51 10.04
N LEU A 138 -10.71 16.55 10.96
CA LEU A 138 -11.80 16.28 11.90
C LEU A 138 -12.06 17.49 12.81
N GLU A 139 -11.01 18.14 13.30
CA GLU A 139 -11.13 19.34 14.15
C GLU A 139 -11.62 20.57 13.38
N CYS A 140 -11.10 20.80 12.17
CA CYS A 140 -11.38 22.03 11.43
C CYS A 140 -12.66 21.96 10.58
N VAL A 141 -12.95 20.81 9.97
CA VAL A 141 -14.09 20.67 9.04
C VAL A 141 -15.07 19.57 9.41
N GLY A 142 -14.82 18.85 10.51
CA GLY A 142 -15.72 17.80 11.00
C GLY A 142 -15.71 16.51 10.17
N SER A 143 -14.79 16.35 9.24
CA SER A 143 -14.66 15.19 8.35
C SER A 143 -13.23 14.76 8.21
N GLY A 144 -12.96 13.46 8.23
CA GLY A 144 -11.61 12.90 8.00
C GLY A 144 -11.18 12.91 6.53
N ALA A 145 -11.96 13.49 5.63
CA ALA A 145 -11.67 13.60 4.20
C ALA A 145 -11.75 15.06 3.74
N VAL A 146 -11.02 15.38 2.68
CA VAL A 146 -11.06 16.70 2.03
C VAL A 146 -12.43 16.95 1.40
N SER A 147 -12.90 18.19 1.43
CA SER A 147 -14.22 18.61 0.92
C SER A 147 -14.18 19.14 -0.52
N ALA A 148 -13.01 19.54 -1.03
CA ALA A 148 -12.85 20.12 -2.37
C ALA A 148 -12.23 19.10 -3.34
N PRO A 149 -12.74 18.97 -4.58
CA PRO A 149 -12.11 18.18 -5.61
C PRO A 149 -10.82 18.85 -6.14
N PHE A 150 -9.91 18.11 -6.73
CA PHE A 150 -8.68 18.65 -7.32
C PHE A 150 -8.96 19.69 -8.42
N THR A 151 -10.05 19.54 -9.13
CA THR A 151 -10.48 20.47 -10.18
C THR A 151 -10.74 21.87 -9.65
N ALA A 152 -11.14 22.02 -8.39
CA ALA A 152 -11.34 23.33 -7.77
C ALA A 152 -10.07 24.19 -7.76
N ALA A 153 -8.91 23.58 -7.79
CA ALA A 153 -7.64 24.32 -7.88
C ALA A 153 -7.49 25.11 -9.19
N GLU A 154 -8.14 24.67 -10.28
CA GLU A 154 -8.07 25.35 -11.58
C GLU A 154 -8.81 26.68 -11.61
N ASP A 155 -9.82 26.82 -10.76
CA ASP A 155 -10.68 27.99 -10.67
C ASP A 155 -10.33 28.88 -9.45
N SER A 156 -9.18 28.65 -8.85
CA SER A 156 -8.72 29.41 -7.68
C SER A 156 -7.89 30.61 -8.11
N ASP A 157 -8.16 31.77 -7.52
CA ASP A 157 -7.36 32.99 -7.72
C ASP A 157 -6.02 32.92 -6.97
N CYS A 158 -5.96 32.12 -5.90
CA CYS A 158 -4.75 31.94 -5.11
C CYS A 158 -4.68 30.51 -4.56
N ALA A 159 -3.54 29.84 -4.74
CA ALA A 159 -3.27 28.53 -4.17
C ALA A 159 -2.04 28.57 -3.27
N ILE A 160 -2.20 28.17 -2.00
CA ILE A 160 -1.11 28.07 -1.02
C ILE A 160 -0.68 26.62 -0.92
N ILE A 161 0.61 26.34 -1.17
CA ILE A 161 1.19 25.01 -1.09
C ILE A 161 2.25 25.03 0.01
N ILE A 162 2.01 24.25 1.08
CA ILE A 162 2.93 24.17 2.23
C ILE A 162 3.28 22.72 2.51
N GLY A 163 4.59 22.42 2.65
CA GLY A 163 5.08 21.09 3.03
C GLY A 163 4.81 19.99 2.00
N ALA A 164 4.53 20.34 0.75
CA ALA A 164 4.17 19.40 -0.31
C ALA A 164 4.97 19.63 -1.60
N ARG A 165 5.14 18.55 -2.37
CA ARG A 165 5.69 18.59 -3.74
C ARG A 165 4.68 17.99 -4.71
N PRO A 166 3.60 18.69 -5.06
CA PRO A 166 2.51 18.12 -5.86
C PRO A 166 2.96 17.66 -7.25
N THR A 167 3.96 18.28 -7.85
CA THR A 167 4.52 17.83 -9.14
C THR A 167 5.19 16.46 -9.08
N THR A 168 5.66 16.05 -7.92
CA THR A 168 6.30 14.74 -7.69
C THR A 168 5.29 13.73 -7.12
N ASN A 169 4.56 14.11 -6.07
CA ASN A 169 3.72 13.19 -5.30
C ASN A 169 2.30 13.07 -5.88
N HIS A 170 1.79 14.16 -6.46
CA HIS A 170 0.42 14.26 -6.99
C HIS A 170 0.42 14.94 -8.38
N PRO A 171 1.10 14.36 -9.41
CA PRO A 171 1.30 15.05 -10.68
C PRO A 171 0.00 15.42 -11.41
N VAL A 172 -1.05 14.61 -11.31
CA VAL A 172 -2.36 14.91 -11.90
C VAL A 172 -2.97 16.15 -11.23
N ALA A 173 -3.00 16.22 -9.89
CA ALA A 173 -3.47 17.39 -9.17
C ALA A 173 -2.64 18.65 -9.50
N ALA A 174 -1.32 18.51 -9.64
CA ALA A 174 -0.44 19.61 -10.03
C ALA A 174 -0.79 20.19 -11.42
N THR A 175 -1.40 19.42 -12.32
CA THR A 175 -1.84 19.95 -13.62
C THR A 175 -2.96 20.99 -13.48
N TYR A 176 -3.87 20.82 -12.53
CA TYR A 176 -4.94 21.79 -12.27
C TYR A 176 -4.39 23.08 -11.68
N ILE A 177 -3.45 22.99 -10.72
CA ILE A 177 -2.76 24.17 -10.16
C ILE A 177 -2.03 24.93 -11.26
N LYS A 178 -1.35 24.21 -12.17
CA LYS A 178 -0.67 24.85 -13.33
C LYS A 178 -1.64 25.50 -14.30
N GLN A 179 -2.85 24.98 -14.43
CA GLN A 179 -3.89 25.58 -15.26
C GLN A 179 -4.38 26.89 -14.67
N ALA A 180 -4.58 26.97 -13.35
CA ALA A 180 -4.91 28.24 -12.68
C ALA A 180 -3.86 29.32 -12.96
N ILE A 181 -2.57 29.00 -12.79
CA ILE A 181 -1.46 29.94 -13.08
C ILE A 181 -1.49 30.46 -14.55
N LYS A 182 -1.93 29.64 -15.50
CA LYS A 182 -2.02 30.04 -16.91
C LYS A 182 -3.20 30.92 -17.23
N LYS A 183 -4.23 30.88 -16.42
CA LYS A 183 -5.42 31.74 -16.58
C LYS A 183 -5.20 33.15 -16.05
N GLY A 184 -4.16 33.44 -15.29
CA GLY A 184 -3.78 34.71 -14.66
C GLY A 184 -3.95 34.60 -13.17
#